data_c754c24386aeaea157f96c1a00d5b66a
#
_entry.id   c754c24386aeaea157f96c1a00d5b66a
#
_cell.length_a   1.000
_cell.length_b   1.000
_cell.length_c   1.000
_cell.angle_alpha   90.00
_cell.angle_beta   90.00
_cell.angle_gamma   90.00
#
_symmetry.space_group_name_H-M   'P 1'
#
loop_
_entity.id
_entity.type
_entity.pdbx_description
1 polymer ?
#
loop_
_entity_poly.entity_id
_entity_poly.type
_entity_poly.pdbx_seq_one_letter_code
_entity_poly.pdbx_strand_id
1 'polypeptide(L)'
;MVVTPTQLRQAPQMLTTRRDALRTALAVSAMATASRAAWASVVASEAPGSAPAGELPTEVAGIKLPHSAIALKAAQFSRSHCPDYLFNHCMRTFLFGAVALQAQQRSYDADKAFAAAALHDLGLLREFASPKGSFEIDGADQAEHLILANGLSAQEADVVWRAIVLHDVRFALTRRQGPEAMLVAIGAGSDVDGPDPGSIEARRTIEIVTAFPRLKFKQRFTALAVNHCKRKPLSQRGTWLEGLCREQVPSAWTTTVEQEIAAAPFSE
;
A
#
# COMPACT_ATOMS: atom_id res chain seq x y z
N MET A 1 15.35 9.07 -64.99
CA MET A 1 16.27 8.44 -64.02
C MET A 1 15.44 7.89 -62.90
N VAL A 2 15.21 6.56 -62.89
CA VAL A 2 14.33 5.87 -61.97
C VAL A 2 15.21 5.32 -60.85
N VAL A 3 14.94 5.71 -59.61
CA VAL A 3 15.64 5.22 -58.42
C VAL A 3 14.86 4.03 -57.86
N THR A 4 15.49 2.85 -57.82
CA THR A 4 14.96 1.59 -57.28
C THR A 4 14.94 1.59 -55.75
N PRO A 5 13.96 0.97 -55.08
CA PRO A 5 13.90 0.91 -53.62
C PRO A 5 14.83 -0.19 -53.09
N THR A 6 15.64 0.21 -52.11
CA THR A 6 16.59 -0.63 -51.38
C THR A 6 15.84 -1.55 -50.42
N GLN A 7 16.22 -2.82 -50.45
CA GLN A 7 15.68 -3.91 -49.60
C GLN A 7 15.87 -3.65 -48.11
N LEU A 8 14.78 -3.63 -47.37
CA LEU A 8 14.76 -3.72 -45.90
C LEU A 8 15.16 -5.14 -45.49
N ARG A 9 16.29 -5.27 -44.84
CA ARG A 9 16.70 -6.52 -44.15
C ARG A 9 15.73 -6.81 -43.01
N GLN A 10 15.02 -7.91 -43.11
CA GLN A 10 14.22 -8.48 -42.01
C GLN A 10 15.16 -8.99 -40.93
N ALA A 11 14.99 -8.52 -39.69
CA ALA A 11 15.60 -9.11 -38.50
C ALA A 11 15.01 -10.51 -38.25
N PRO A 12 15.79 -11.50 -37.77
CA PRO A 12 15.27 -12.83 -37.50
C PRO A 12 14.30 -12.80 -36.31
N GLN A 13 13.05 -13.20 -36.56
CA GLN A 13 12.09 -13.49 -35.49
C GLN A 13 12.57 -14.74 -34.75
N MET A 14 13.06 -14.57 -33.53
CA MET A 14 13.26 -15.70 -32.60
C MET A 14 11.89 -16.23 -32.18
N LEU A 15 11.47 -17.32 -32.79
CA LEU A 15 10.34 -18.10 -32.36
C LEU A 15 10.72 -18.80 -31.03
N THR A 16 10.38 -18.16 -29.89
CA THR A 16 10.42 -18.83 -28.59
C THR A 16 9.39 -19.95 -28.58
N THR A 17 9.82 -21.18 -28.44
CA THR A 17 8.90 -22.32 -28.40
C THR A 17 8.09 -22.29 -27.10
N ARG A 18 6.87 -22.88 -27.12
CA ARG A 18 6.04 -23.04 -25.90
C ARG A 18 6.81 -23.72 -24.76
N ARG A 19 7.79 -24.57 -25.07
CA ARG A 19 8.68 -25.22 -24.08
C ARG A 19 9.64 -24.22 -23.41
N ASP A 20 10.14 -23.23 -24.13
CA ASP A 20 11.07 -22.23 -23.57
C ASP A 20 10.30 -21.22 -22.69
N ALA A 21 9.10 -20.83 -23.08
CA ALA A 21 8.21 -20.00 -22.25
C ALA A 21 7.80 -20.72 -20.94
N LEU A 22 7.52 -22.02 -21.00
CA LEU A 22 7.21 -22.83 -19.81
C LEU A 22 8.43 -23.02 -18.90
N ARG A 23 9.62 -23.20 -19.46
CA ARG A 23 10.86 -23.30 -18.66
C ARG A 23 11.20 -21.99 -17.98
N THR A 24 10.99 -20.86 -18.64
CA THR A 24 11.21 -19.52 -18.05
C THR A 24 10.18 -19.24 -16.95
N ALA A 25 8.91 -19.57 -17.16
CA ALA A 25 7.86 -19.43 -16.15
C ALA A 25 8.09 -20.33 -14.91
N LEU A 26 8.56 -21.57 -15.11
CA LEU A 26 8.91 -22.49 -14.01
C LEU A 26 10.15 -22.01 -13.25
N ALA A 27 11.17 -21.46 -13.93
CA ALA A 27 12.37 -20.94 -13.29
C ALA A 27 12.07 -19.67 -12.45
N VAL A 28 11.24 -18.78 -12.96
CA VAL A 28 10.80 -17.57 -12.21
C VAL A 28 9.95 -17.97 -11.01
N SER A 29 9.06 -18.96 -11.15
CA SER A 29 8.23 -19.44 -10.03
C SER A 29 9.08 -20.16 -8.97
N ALA A 30 10.10 -20.92 -9.37
CA ALA A 30 11.00 -21.61 -8.44
C ALA A 30 11.92 -20.64 -7.70
N MET A 31 12.40 -19.56 -8.34
CA MET A 31 13.17 -18.51 -7.66
C MET A 31 12.31 -17.71 -6.69
N ALA A 32 11.06 -17.42 -7.03
CA ALA A 32 10.14 -16.72 -6.13
C ALA A 32 9.78 -17.55 -4.89
N THR A 33 9.62 -18.87 -5.03
CA THR A 33 9.35 -19.76 -3.90
C THR A 33 10.58 -19.99 -3.02
N ALA A 34 11.78 -20.10 -3.60
CA ALA A 34 13.03 -20.21 -2.86
C ALA A 34 13.35 -18.93 -2.07
N SER A 35 13.11 -17.75 -2.65
CA SER A 35 13.24 -16.48 -1.96
C SER A 35 12.25 -16.38 -0.80
N ARG A 36 10.97 -16.74 -0.98
CA ARG A 36 9.96 -16.72 0.08
C ARG A 36 10.28 -17.69 1.23
N ALA A 37 10.84 -18.86 0.95
CA ALA A 37 11.25 -19.83 1.97
C ALA A 37 12.49 -19.34 2.75
N ALA A 38 13.47 -18.72 2.10
CA ALA A 38 14.64 -18.13 2.74
C ALA A 38 14.24 -16.97 3.66
N TRP A 39 13.30 -16.11 3.24
CA TRP A 39 12.77 -15.02 4.05
C TRP A 39 12.01 -15.53 5.28
N ALA A 40 11.20 -16.57 5.16
CA ALA A 40 10.47 -17.16 6.28
C ALA A 40 11.39 -17.73 7.36
N SER A 41 12.54 -18.31 6.97
CA SER A 41 13.51 -18.87 7.92
C SER A 41 14.31 -17.81 8.66
N VAL A 42 14.63 -16.67 8.03
CA VAL A 42 15.39 -15.57 8.65
C VAL A 42 14.55 -14.81 9.68
N VAL A 43 13.23 -14.66 9.46
CA VAL A 43 12.33 -13.94 10.36
C VAL A 43 11.84 -14.80 11.54
N ALA A 44 11.99 -16.14 11.46
CA ALA A 44 11.59 -17.05 12.54
C ALA A 44 12.61 -17.19 13.69
N SER A 45 13.83 -16.67 13.50
CA SER A 45 14.89 -16.72 14.49
C SER A 45 15.02 -15.38 15.22
N GLU A 46 14.69 -15.38 16.50
CA GLU A 46 14.91 -14.34 17.50
C GLU A 46 13.96 -13.14 17.56
N ALA A 47 13.09 -13.14 18.57
CA ALA A 47 12.44 -11.96 19.10
C ALA A 47 13.25 -11.41 20.30
N PRO A 48 13.98 -10.30 20.15
CA PRO A 48 14.34 -9.48 21.31
C PRO A 48 13.17 -8.55 21.65
N GLY A 49 13.07 -8.24 22.94
CA GLY A 49 11.94 -7.60 23.59
C GLY A 49 11.30 -6.43 22.86
N SER A 50 9.98 -6.45 22.83
CA SER A 50 9.11 -5.35 22.43
C SER A 50 9.47 -4.08 23.22
N ALA A 51 9.64 -2.95 22.50
CA ALA A 51 9.69 -1.64 23.13
C ALA A 51 8.45 -1.45 24.04
N PRO A 52 8.57 -0.74 25.18
CA PRO A 52 7.45 -0.52 26.07
C PRO A 52 6.30 0.15 25.34
N ALA A 53 5.08 -0.31 25.60
CA ALA A 53 3.86 0.22 25.01
C ALA A 53 3.72 1.70 25.36
N GLY A 54 4.07 2.62 24.45
CA GLY A 54 3.83 4.05 24.68
C GLY A 54 4.62 5.02 23.82
N GLU A 55 5.90 4.81 23.60
CA GLU A 55 6.75 5.81 22.93
C GLU A 55 7.25 5.30 21.57
N LEU A 56 7.20 6.17 20.55
CA LEU A 56 7.77 5.85 19.25
C LEU A 56 9.30 5.82 19.35
N PRO A 57 9.99 4.84 18.75
CA PRO A 57 11.44 4.86 18.66
C PRO A 57 11.90 6.07 17.86
N THR A 58 13.05 6.61 18.19
CA THR A 58 13.63 7.76 17.48
C THR A 58 14.14 7.39 16.09
N GLU A 59 14.62 6.14 15.92
CA GLU A 59 15.16 5.64 14.66
C GLU A 59 14.95 4.13 14.54
N VAL A 60 14.61 3.66 13.34
CA VAL A 60 14.51 2.24 12.99
C VAL A 60 15.04 2.03 11.58
N ALA A 61 15.92 1.06 11.39
CA ALA A 61 16.52 0.70 10.11
C ALA A 61 17.16 1.90 9.37
N GLY A 62 17.79 2.83 10.11
CA GLY A 62 18.40 4.04 9.56
C GLY A 62 17.40 5.11 9.12
N ILE A 63 16.12 4.99 9.50
CA ILE A 63 15.08 5.99 9.28
C ILE A 63 14.72 6.63 10.62
N LYS A 64 14.88 7.95 10.71
CA LYS A 64 14.38 8.72 11.84
C LYS A 64 12.86 8.87 11.77
N LEU A 65 12.17 8.50 12.85
CA LEU A 65 10.75 8.75 12.95
C LEU A 65 10.53 10.22 13.38
N PRO A 66 9.56 10.93 12.79
CA PRO A 66 9.30 12.31 13.19
C PRO A 66 8.64 12.36 14.57
N HIS A 67 9.02 13.36 15.36
CA HIS A 67 8.50 13.65 16.71
C HIS A 67 7.91 15.06 16.81
N SER A 68 7.49 15.63 15.67
CA SER A 68 6.73 16.87 15.67
C SER A 68 5.37 16.71 16.35
N ALA A 69 4.73 17.82 16.72
CA ALA A 69 3.42 17.75 17.36
C ALA A 69 2.39 17.00 16.53
N ILE A 70 2.37 17.19 15.20
CA ILE A 70 1.42 16.52 14.32
C ILE A 70 1.75 15.02 14.15
N ALA A 71 3.00 14.65 14.03
CA ALA A 71 3.40 13.25 13.94
C ALA A 71 3.02 12.47 15.21
N LEU A 72 3.29 13.04 16.38
CA LEU A 72 2.90 12.43 17.66
C LEU A 72 1.38 12.34 17.81
N LYS A 73 0.62 13.35 17.37
CA LYS A 73 -0.85 13.32 17.36
C LYS A 73 -1.40 12.26 16.42
N ALA A 74 -0.86 12.12 15.22
CA ALA A 74 -1.24 11.07 14.28
C ALA A 74 -0.96 9.66 14.84
N ALA A 75 0.23 9.45 15.41
CA ALA A 75 0.57 8.20 16.08
C ALA A 75 -0.34 7.88 17.27
N GLN A 76 -0.61 8.87 18.12
CA GLN A 76 -1.50 8.72 19.27
C GLN A 76 -2.92 8.38 18.82
N PHE A 77 -3.44 9.08 17.81
CA PHE A 77 -4.76 8.83 17.25
C PHE A 77 -4.86 7.42 16.68
N SER A 78 -3.92 7.03 15.84
CA SER A 78 -3.83 5.68 15.29
C SER A 78 -3.76 4.61 16.39
N ARG A 79 -2.92 4.83 17.42
CA ARG A 79 -2.75 3.91 18.54
C ARG A 79 -4.05 3.73 19.36
N SER A 80 -4.83 4.79 19.53
CA SER A 80 -6.06 4.74 20.34
C SER A 80 -7.23 4.05 19.64
N HIS A 81 -7.22 3.96 18.31
CA HIS A 81 -8.30 3.39 17.51
C HIS A 81 -7.93 2.06 16.84
N CYS A 82 -6.69 1.93 16.39
CA CYS A 82 -6.24 0.72 15.70
C CYS A 82 -5.85 -0.39 16.69
N PRO A 83 -6.24 -1.64 16.42
CA PRO A 83 -5.63 -2.76 17.13
C PRO A 83 -4.12 -2.84 16.82
N ASP A 84 -3.32 -3.37 17.76
CA ASP A 84 -1.85 -3.35 17.69
C ASP A 84 -1.27 -3.83 16.35
N TYR A 85 -1.84 -4.87 15.74
CA TYR A 85 -1.35 -5.38 14.45
C TYR A 85 -1.52 -4.36 13.31
N LEU A 86 -2.59 -3.55 13.35
CA LEU A 86 -2.89 -2.52 12.34
C LEU A 86 -2.05 -1.28 12.60
N PHE A 87 -1.94 -0.84 13.86
CA PHE A 87 -1.01 0.24 14.23
C PHE A 87 0.42 -0.09 13.80
N ASN A 88 0.89 -1.31 14.09
CA ASN A 88 2.22 -1.75 13.66
C ASN A 88 2.36 -1.80 12.13
N HIS A 89 1.30 -2.14 11.40
CA HIS A 89 1.27 -2.02 9.94
C HIS A 89 1.48 -0.59 9.48
N CYS A 90 0.77 0.36 10.05
CA CYS A 90 0.91 1.78 9.73
C CYS A 90 2.36 2.28 9.97
N MET A 91 2.98 1.86 11.07
CA MET A 91 4.38 2.22 11.36
C MET A 91 5.36 1.58 10.37
N ARG A 92 5.15 0.31 10.01
CA ARG A 92 5.96 -0.38 8.99
C ARG A 92 5.75 0.23 7.60
N THR A 93 4.54 0.68 7.28
CA THR A 93 4.23 1.42 6.04
C THR A 93 5.12 2.65 5.90
N PHE A 94 5.22 3.48 6.94
CA PHE A 94 6.13 4.62 6.92
C PHE A 94 7.58 4.18 6.71
N LEU A 95 8.05 3.21 7.49
CA LEU A 95 9.46 2.78 7.47
C LEU A 95 9.86 2.14 6.13
N PHE A 96 9.06 1.23 5.58
CA PHE A 96 9.34 0.62 4.27
C PHE A 96 9.33 1.65 3.15
N GLY A 97 8.35 2.55 3.14
CA GLY A 97 8.29 3.62 2.16
C GLY A 97 9.48 4.58 2.25
N ALA A 98 9.86 4.97 3.46
CA ALA A 98 11.02 5.83 3.72
C ALA A 98 12.34 5.19 3.28
N VAL A 99 12.54 3.89 3.56
CA VAL A 99 13.71 3.13 3.08
C VAL A 99 13.76 3.11 1.56
N ALA A 100 12.63 2.87 0.90
CA ALA A 100 12.56 2.83 -0.56
C ALA A 100 12.84 4.20 -1.20
N LEU A 101 12.31 5.30 -0.63
CA LEU A 101 12.58 6.64 -1.13
C LEU A 101 14.03 7.08 -0.87
N GLN A 102 14.61 6.70 0.27
CA GLN A 102 16.01 6.94 0.58
C GLN A 102 16.93 6.28 -0.47
N ALA A 103 16.65 5.02 -0.84
CA ALA A 103 17.40 4.33 -1.88
C ALA A 103 17.29 5.01 -3.26
N GLN A 104 16.17 5.70 -3.53
CA GLN A 104 15.93 6.49 -4.73
C GLN A 104 16.44 7.93 -4.62
N GLN A 105 17.08 8.32 -3.51
CA GLN A 105 17.55 9.67 -3.22
C GLN A 105 16.43 10.74 -3.34
N ARG A 106 15.20 10.38 -2.97
CA ARG A 106 14.04 11.26 -3.01
C ARG A 106 13.75 11.83 -1.63
N SER A 107 13.68 13.15 -1.55
CA SER A 107 13.22 13.86 -0.36
C SER A 107 11.70 13.86 -0.26
N TYR A 108 11.17 13.90 0.95
CA TYR A 108 9.76 14.00 1.28
C TYR A 108 9.59 14.80 2.57
N ASP A 109 8.40 15.31 2.82
CA ASP A 109 8.04 15.90 4.11
C ASP A 109 7.76 14.77 5.11
N ALA A 110 8.64 14.61 6.08
CA ALA A 110 8.58 13.48 7.02
C ALA A 110 7.32 13.51 7.88
N ASP A 111 6.87 14.69 8.29
CA ASP A 111 5.70 14.85 9.15
C ASP A 111 4.41 14.48 8.41
N LYS A 112 4.23 14.98 7.18
CA LYS A 112 3.06 14.67 6.35
C LYS A 112 3.04 13.20 5.91
N ALA A 113 4.18 12.67 5.49
CA ALA A 113 4.30 11.27 5.10
C ALA A 113 4.02 10.32 6.27
N PHE A 114 4.53 10.66 7.47
CA PHE A 114 4.27 9.89 8.68
C PHE A 114 2.80 9.95 9.09
N ALA A 115 2.20 11.15 9.09
CA ALA A 115 0.78 11.30 9.42
C ALA A 115 -0.09 10.51 8.43
N ALA A 116 0.19 10.59 7.13
CA ALA A 116 -0.50 9.80 6.13
C ALA A 116 -0.36 8.28 6.37
N ALA A 117 0.87 7.81 6.59
CA ALA A 117 1.11 6.39 6.88
C ALA A 117 0.46 5.93 8.19
N ALA A 118 0.46 6.77 9.23
CA ALA A 118 -0.16 6.42 10.52
C ALA A 118 -1.70 6.29 10.46
N LEU A 119 -2.35 6.96 9.50
CA LEU A 119 -3.80 7.10 9.44
C LEU A 119 -4.46 6.43 8.22
N HIS A 120 -3.67 5.86 7.28
CA HIS A 120 -4.19 5.44 5.97
C HIS A 120 -5.27 4.36 6.02
N ASP A 121 -5.23 3.50 7.02
CA ASP A 121 -6.14 2.35 7.17
C ASP A 121 -7.31 2.60 8.14
N LEU A 122 -7.47 3.81 8.66
CA LEU A 122 -8.55 4.13 9.61
C LEU A 122 -9.94 3.78 9.06
N GLY A 123 -10.18 4.02 7.77
CA GLY A 123 -11.47 3.73 7.14
C GLY A 123 -11.84 2.26 7.05
N LEU A 124 -10.90 1.32 7.28
CA LEU A 124 -11.21 -0.10 7.46
C LEU A 124 -11.97 -0.34 8.78
N LEU A 125 -11.81 0.53 9.76
CA LEU A 125 -12.46 0.43 11.06
C LEU A 125 -13.92 0.90 10.95
N ARG A 126 -14.81 0.17 11.62
CA ARG A 126 -16.26 0.43 11.55
C ARG A 126 -16.64 1.83 12.00
N GLU A 127 -15.96 2.35 12.99
CA GLU A 127 -16.25 3.66 13.59
C GLU A 127 -16.00 4.84 12.64
N PHE A 128 -15.10 4.68 11.66
CA PHE A 128 -14.79 5.72 10.67
C PHE A 128 -15.47 5.49 9.31
N ALA A 129 -16.19 4.38 9.16
CA ALA A 129 -16.79 4.02 7.88
C ALA A 129 -18.04 4.86 7.59
N SER A 130 -18.00 5.67 6.53
CA SER A 130 -19.17 6.36 5.96
C SER A 130 -20.08 5.38 5.20
N PRO A 131 -21.33 5.72 4.89
CA PRO A 131 -22.22 4.81 4.18
C PRO A 131 -21.78 4.42 2.76
N LYS A 132 -21.05 5.27 2.05
CA LYS A 132 -20.74 5.11 0.61
C LYS A 132 -19.26 5.24 0.26
N GLY A 133 -18.45 5.93 1.06
CA GLY A 133 -17.01 6.13 0.80
C GLY A 133 -16.24 4.81 0.76
N SER A 134 -15.19 4.71 -0.03
CA SER A 134 -14.21 3.63 0.12
C SER A 134 -13.44 3.80 1.42
N PHE A 135 -12.72 2.77 1.88
CA PHE A 135 -11.99 2.92 3.15
C PHE A 135 -10.86 3.96 3.04
N GLU A 136 -10.28 4.10 1.86
CA GLU A 136 -9.25 5.09 1.59
C GLU A 136 -9.78 6.51 1.75
N ILE A 137 -10.99 6.79 1.24
CA ILE A 137 -11.66 8.08 1.40
C ILE A 137 -12.05 8.30 2.85
N ASP A 138 -12.69 7.32 3.48
CA ASP A 138 -13.10 7.40 4.89
C ASP A 138 -11.89 7.68 5.81
N GLY A 139 -10.74 7.02 5.56
CA GLY A 139 -9.51 7.25 6.30
C GLY A 139 -8.88 8.62 6.03
N ALA A 140 -8.89 9.06 4.78
CA ALA A 140 -8.36 10.34 4.36
C ALA A 140 -9.14 11.52 4.96
N ASP A 141 -10.48 11.43 4.99
CA ASP A 141 -11.34 12.43 5.59
C ASP A 141 -11.09 12.59 7.10
N GLN A 142 -10.87 11.46 7.81
CA GLN A 142 -10.50 11.48 9.23
C GLN A 142 -9.11 12.10 9.45
N ALA A 143 -8.16 11.79 8.57
CA ALA A 143 -6.82 12.38 8.64
C ALA A 143 -6.87 13.90 8.38
N GLU A 144 -7.62 14.37 7.38
CA GLU A 144 -7.82 15.78 7.09
C GLU A 144 -8.38 16.52 8.32
N HIS A 145 -9.43 15.99 8.94
CA HIS A 145 -10.00 16.56 10.17
C HIS A 145 -8.94 16.67 11.27
N LEU A 146 -8.13 15.64 11.49
CA LEU A 146 -7.08 15.68 12.51
C LEU A 146 -6.02 16.74 12.20
N ILE A 147 -5.57 16.81 10.93
CA ILE A 147 -4.54 17.76 10.49
C ILE A 147 -5.00 19.20 10.67
N LEU A 148 -6.22 19.53 10.22
CA LEU A 148 -6.81 20.86 10.34
C LEU A 148 -7.06 21.24 11.81
N ALA A 149 -7.57 20.31 12.63
CA ALA A 149 -7.80 20.53 14.06
C ALA A 149 -6.50 20.81 14.85
N ASN A 150 -5.34 20.40 14.32
CA ASN A 150 -4.03 20.65 14.91
C ASN A 150 -3.29 21.86 14.28
N GLY A 151 -3.99 22.70 13.53
CA GLY A 151 -3.53 24.00 13.09
C GLY A 151 -2.70 24.02 11.82
N LEU A 152 -2.63 22.91 11.07
CA LEU A 152 -2.01 22.89 9.75
C LEU A 152 -2.97 23.50 8.73
N SER A 153 -2.42 23.97 7.61
CA SER A 153 -3.18 24.56 6.52
C SER A 153 -3.98 23.52 5.72
N ALA A 154 -5.01 23.95 5.02
CA ALA A 154 -5.75 23.11 4.09
C ALA A 154 -4.86 22.50 2.99
N GLN A 155 -3.80 23.19 2.57
CA GLN A 155 -2.85 22.67 1.59
C GLN A 155 -2.03 21.51 2.16
N GLU A 156 -1.62 21.57 3.41
CA GLU A 156 -0.90 20.48 4.09
C GLU A 156 -1.82 19.28 4.34
N ALA A 157 -3.07 19.54 4.73
CA ALA A 157 -4.09 18.52 4.90
C ALA A 157 -4.37 17.77 3.57
N ASP A 158 -4.46 18.51 2.44
CA ASP A 158 -4.64 17.94 1.10
C ASP A 158 -3.49 17.03 0.66
N VAL A 159 -2.24 17.32 1.04
CA VAL A 159 -1.11 16.41 0.80
C VAL A 159 -1.31 15.08 1.53
N VAL A 160 -1.70 15.13 2.79
CA VAL A 160 -1.96 13.93 3.61
C VAL A 160 -3.16 13.16 3.06
N TRP A 161 -4.25 13.86 2.75
CA TRP A 161 -5.48 13.28 2.18
C TRP A 161 -5.19 12.51 0.89
N ARG A 162 -4.49 13.15 -0.07
CA ARG A 162 -4.11 12.49 -1.34
C ARG A 162 -3.17 11.30 -1.15
N ALA A 163 -2.24 11.39 -0.21
CA ALA A 163 -1.35 10.28 0.09
C ALA A 163 -2.11 9.06 0.59
N ILE A 164 -3.17 9.28 1.38
CA ILE A 164 -4.03 8.20 1.88
C ILE A 164 -4.93 7.64 0.78
N VAL A 165 -5.67 8.51 0.05
CA VAL A 165 -6.61 8.06 -1.00
C VAL A 165 -5.92 7.28 -2.11
N LEU A 166 -4.65 7.57 -2.38
CA LEU A 166 -3.92 6.98 -3.50
C LEU A 166 -3.00 5.82 -3.10
N HIS A 167 -2.99 5.38 -1.83
CA HIS A 167 -1.99 4.42 -1.36
C HIS A 167 -2.13 3.02 -1.97
N ASP A 168 -3.31 2.64 -2.43
CA ASP A 168 -3.60 1.34 -3.03
C ASP A 168 -3.89 1.38 -4.55
N VAL A 169 -3.77 2.57 -5.17
CA VAL A 169 -3.92 2.71 -6.61
C VAL A 169 -2.62 2.39 -7.35
N ARG A 170 -2.69 2.29 -8.67
CA ARG A 170 -1.51 2.01 -9.50
C ARG A 170 -0.40 3.01 -9.26
N PHE A 171 0.79 2.52 -8.98
CA PHE A 171 2.01 3.29 -8.67
C PHE A 171 2.28 4.46 -9.64
N ALA A 172 1.95 4.31 -10.92
CA ALA A 172 2.11 5.39 -11.91
C ALA A 172 1.31 6.65 -11.57
N LEU A 173 0.17 6.51 -10.88
CA LEU A 173 -0.65 7.64 -10.43
C LEU A 173 -0.06 8.28 -9.18
N THR A 174 0.30 7.49 -8.18
CA THR A 174 0.91 8.00 -6.94
C THR A 174 2.19 8.79 -7.18
N ARG A 175 3.00 8.35 -8.13
CA ARG A 175 4.25 9.05 -8.49
C ARG A 175 4.04 10.51 -8.92
N ARG A 176 2.88 10.86 -9.46
CA ARG A 176 2.55 12.23 -9.87
C ARG A 176 2.01 13.09 -8.72
N GLN A 177 1.61 12.48 -7.62
CA GLN A 177 1.00 13.17 -6.47
C GLN A 177 2.00 13.56 -5.37
N GLY A 178 3.29 13.38 -5.64
CA GLY A 178 4.34 13.75 -4.72
C GLY A 178 4.99 12.57 -4.00
N PRO A 179 6.10 12.84 -3.29
CA PRO A 179 6.86 11.80 -2.62
C PRO A 179 6.12 11.20 -1.41
N GLU A 180 5.25 11.95 -0.73
CA GLU A 180 4.45 11.46 0.40
C GLU A 180 3.48 10.36 -0.04
N ALA A 181 2.76 10.58 -1.15
CA ALA A 181 1.88 9.57 -1.73
C ALA A 181 2.65 8.32 -2.20
N MET A 182 3.83 8.52 -2.79
CA MET A 182 4.71 7.41 -3.15
C MET A 182 5.16 6.61 -1.93
N LEU A 183 5.55 7.30 -0.86
CA LEU A 183 6.02 6.68 0.37
C LEU A 183 4.95 5.75 0.93
N VAL A 184 3.73 6.25 1.09
CA VAL A 184 2.62 5.45 1.66
C VAL A 184 2.28 4.27 0.76
N ALA A 185 2.17 4.47 -0.56
CA ALA A 185 1.84 3.39 -1.50
C ALA A 185 2.92 2.29 -1.54
N ILE A 186 4.20 2.65 -1.62
CA ILE A 186 5.31 1.69 -1.60
C ILE A 186 5.36 0.97 -0.25
N GLY A 187 5.19 1.71 0.84
CA GLY A 187 5.28 1.18 2.18
C GLY A 187 4.16 0.19 2.50
N ALA A 188 2.91 0.55 2.20
CA ALA A 188 1.74 -0.31 2.39
C ALA A 188 1.86 -1.60 1.55
N GLY A 189 2.17 -1.47 0.26
CA GLY A 189 2.39 -2.62 -0.62
C GLY A 189 3.55 -3.51 -0.13
N SER A 190 4.67 -2.91 0.29
CA SER A 190 5.82 -3.67 0.82
C SER A 190 5.47 -4.46 2.08
N ASP A 191 4.61 -3.95 2.95
CA ASP A 191 4.21 -4.68 4.15
C ASP A 191 3.14 -5.74 3.86
N VAL A 192 2.22 -5.51 2.93
CA VAL A 192 1.14 -6.45 2.59
C VAL A 192 1.66 -7.60 1.72
N ASP A 193 2.30 -7.27 0.59
CA ASP A 193 2.69 -8.22 -0.45
C ASP A 193 4.16 -8.66 -0.34
N GLY A 194 4.97 -7.89 0.39
CA GLY A 194 6.43 -7.99 0.47
C GLY A 194 7.10 -6.97 -0.44
N PRO A 195 8.31 -6.49 -0.07
CA PRO A 195 9.05 -5.57 -0.93
C PRO A 195 9.48 -6.25 -2.22
N ASP A 196 9.59 -5.47 -3.29
CA ASP A 196 10.15 -5.96 -4.55
C ASP A 196 11.56 -6.56 -4.30
N PRO A 197 11.91 -7.67 -4.97
CA PRO A 197 13.21 -8.31 -4.79
C PRO A 197 14.36 -7.32 -4.99
N GLY A 198 15.20 -7.14 -3.97
CA GLY A 198 16.35 -6.26 -3.99
C GLY A 198 16.06 -4.76 -3.77
N SER A 199 14.81 -4.35 -3.59
CA SER A 199 14.45 -2.95 -3.34
C SER A 199 14.75 -2.49 -1.91
N ILE A 200 14.72 -3.42 -0.96
CA ILE A 200 15.01 -3.18 0.47
C ILE A 200 15.95 -4.29 0.97
N GLU A 201 17.01 -3.89 1.65
CA GLU A 201 17.95 -4.84 2.24
C GLU A 201 17.27 -5.72 3.29
N ALA A 202 17.58 -7.04 3.29
CA ALA A 202 17.01 -8.00 4.21
C ALA A 202 17.21 -7.59 5.70
N ARG A 203 18.38 -7.06 6.04
CA ARG A 203 18.68 -6.56 7.39
C ARG A 203 17.69 -5.47 7.80
N ARG A 204 17.43 -4.47 6.96
CA ARG A 204 16.51 -3.37 7.25
C ARG A 204 15.07 -3.88 7.44
N THR A 205 14.65 -4.85 6.64
CA THR A 205 13.35 -5.49 6.81
C THR A 205 13.22 -6.18 8.18
N ILE A 206 14.26 -6.90 8.62
CA ILE A 206 14.29 -7.54 9.93
C ILE A 206 14.19 -6.49 11.05
N GLU A 207 14.96 -5.43 10.97
CA GLU A 207 14.94 -4.33 11.94
C GLU A 207 13.55 -3.70 12.05
N ILE A 208 12.88 -3.43 10.92
CA ILE A 208 11.52 -2.87 10.87
C ILE A 208 10.49 -3.81 11.49
N VAL A 209 10.51 -5.10 11.13
CA VAL A 209 9.56 -6.09 11.64
C VAL A 209 9.81 -6.40 13.13
N THR A 210 11.06 -6.28 13.59
CA THR A 210 11.40 -6.42 15.01
C THR A 210 10.87 -5.25 15.82
N ALA A 211 11.07 -4.02 15.34
CA ALA A 211 10.57 -2.81 16.01
C ALA A 211 9.04 -2.76 16.09
N PHE A 212 8.37 -3.20 15.01
CA PHE A 212 6.91 -3.24 14.90
C PHE A 212 6.43 -4.64 14.48
N PRO A 213 6.25 -5.57 15.44
CA PRO A 213 5.91 -6.96 15.15
C PRO A 213 4.60 -7.12 14.38
N ARG A 214 4.54 -8.15 13.54
CA ARG A 214 3.37 -8.40 12.65
C ARG A 214 2.13 -8.92 13.39
N LEU A 215 2.25 -9.56 14.55
CA LEU A 215 1.13 -9.98 15.41
C LEU A 215 0.02 -10.73 14.66
N LYS A 216 0.37 -11.68 13.81
CA LYS A 216 -0.55 -12.41 12.91
C LYS A 216 -1.23 -11.50 11.86
N PHE A 217 -0.53 -10.46 11.41
CA PHE A 217 -1.05 -9.46 10.48
C PHE A 217 -1.78 -10.07 9.27
N LYS A 218 -1.17 -11.02 8.56
CA LYS A 218 -1.80 -11.63 7.36
C LYS A 218 -3.22 -12.09 7.63
N GLN A 219 -3.42 -12.88 8.69
CA GLN A 219 -4.73 -13.42 9.06
C GLN A 219 -5.69 -12.32 9.51
N ARG A 220 -5.23 -11.41 10.38
CA ARG A 220 -6.07 -10.36 10.98
C ARG A 220 -6.45 -9.29 9.97
N PHE A 221 -5.51 -8.87 9.13
CA PHE A 221 -5.76 -7.88 8.07
C PHE A 221 -6.72 -8.44 7.00
N THR A 222 -6.53 -9.69 6.57
CA THR A 222 -7.47 -10.34 5.66
C THR A 222 -8.88 -10.39 6.25
N ALA A 223 -9.03 -10.73 7.53
CA ALA A 223 -10.33 -10.74 8.19
C ALA A 223 -10.96 -9.33 8.28
N LEU A 224 -10.15 -8.30 8.53
CA LEU A 224 -10.60 -6.91 8.56
C LEU A 224 -11.09 -6.46 7.16
N ALA A 225 -10.33 -6.73 6.12
CA ALA A 225 -10.68 -6.44 4.71
C ALA A 225 -11.96 -7.18 4.28
N VAL A 226 -12.08 -8.47 4.60
CA VAL A 226 -13.30 -9.26 4.34
C VAL A 226 -14.51 -8.66 5.06
N ASN A 227 -14.36 -8.26 6.31
CA ASN A 227 -15.44 -7.62 7.06
C ASN A 227 -15.84 -6.26 6.45
N HIS A 228 -14.87 -5.49 5.95
CA HIS A 228 -15.14 -4.26 5.23
C HIS A 228 -15.95 -4.55 3.94
N CYS A 229 -15.51 -5.49 3.11
CA CYS A 229 -16.23 -5.90 1.90
C CYS A 229 -17.67 -6.35 2.17
N LYS A 230 -17.91 -7.11 3.25
CA LYS A 230 -19.26 -7.53 3.64
C LYS A 230 -20.17 -6.37 4.03
N ARG A 231 -19.60 -5.32 4.63
CA ARG A 231 -20.38 -4.12 5.00
C ARG A 231 -20.64 -3.18 3.83
N LYS A 232 -19.66 -3.01 2.94
CA LYS A 232 -19.67 -1.98 1.89
C LYS A 232 -19.12 -2.54 0.56
N PRO A 233 -19.71 -3.58 -0.03
CA PRO A 233 -19.12 -4.31 -1.16
C PRO A 233 -18.88 -3.45 -2.38
N LEU A 234 -19.75 -2.46 -2.65
CA LEU A 234 -19.63 -1.60 -3.83
C LEU A 234 -18.75 -0.36 -3.63
N SER A 235 -18.40 -0.03 -2.40
CA SER A 235 -17.53 1.12 -2.11
C SER A 235 -16.09 0.93 -2.60
N GLN A 236 -15.71 -0.30 -2.90
CA GLN A 236 -14.36 -0.68 -3.34
C GLN A 236 -14.21 -0.81 -4.87
N ARG A 237 -15.16 -0.26 -5.65
CA ARG A 237 -15.04 -0.22 -7.12
C ARG A 237 -13.80 0.59 -7.52
N GLY A 238 -12.92 -0.02 -8.32
CA GLY A 238 -11.70 0.60 -8.81
C GLY A 238 -10.52 0.62 -7.84
N THR A 239 -10.67 0.06 -6.62
CA THR A 239 -9.58 -0.06 -5.64
C THR A 239 -8.97 -1.46 -5.63
N TRP A 240 -7.87 -1.62 -4.89
CA TRP A 240 -7.20 -2.91 -4.72
C TRP A 240 -8.12 -3.99 -4.10
N LEU A 241 -9.03 -3.60 -3.19
CA LEU A 241 -9.96 -4.53 -2.54
C LEU A 241 -11.13 -4.97 -3.42
N GLU A 242 -11.33 -4.40 -4.62
CA GLU A 242 -12.46 -4.77 -5.49
C GLU A 242 -12.54 -6.28 -5.72
N GLY A 243 -11.42 -6.92 -6.05
CA GLY A 243 -11.36 -8.36 -6.29
C GLY A 243 -11.85 -9.18 -5.10
N LEU A 244 -11.39 -8.82 -3.90
CA LEU A 244 -11.81 -9.46 -2.66
C LEU A 244 -13.31 -9.25 -2.39
N CYS A 245 -13.82 -8.03 -2.60
CA CYS A 245 -15.22 -7.72 -2.38
C CYS A 245 -16.15 -8.46 -3.37
N ARG A 246 -15.75 -8.61 -4.62
CA ARG A 246 -16.46 -9.43 -5.61
C ARG A 246 -16.51 -10.91 -5.22
N GLU A 247 -15.41 -11.44 -4.71
CA GLU A 247 -15.33 -12.82 -4.23
C GLU A 247 -16.20 -13.05 -2.98
N GLN A 248 -16.14 -12.14 -2.02
CA GLN A 248 -16.83 -12.31 -0.74
C GLN A 248 -18.33 -11.99 -0.77
N VAL A 249 -18.77 -11.12 -1.69
CA VAL A 249 -20.18 -10.70 -1.82
C VAL A 249 -20.59 -10.64 -3.30
N PRO A 250 -20.53 -11.74 -4.04
CA PRO A 250 -20.82 -11.73 -5.48
C PRO A 250 -22.24 -11.24 -5.81
N SER A 251 -23.20 -11.44 -4.92
CA SER A 251 -24.57 -10.97 -5.08
C SER A 251 -24.72 -9.44 -5.13
N ALA A 252 -23.75 -8.68 -4.67
CA ALA A 252 -23.76 -7.22 -4.78
C ALA A 252 -23.26 -6.71 -6.15
N TRP A 253 -22.61 -7.57 -6.95
CA TRP A 253 -21.96 -7.21 -8.23
C TRP A 253 -22.75 -7.78 -9.42
N THR A 254 -24.04 -7.52 -9.46
CA THR A 254 -24.96 -8.12 -10.43
C THR A 254 -25.05 -7.35 -11.75
N THR A 255 -24.66 -6.08 -11.78
CA THR A 255 -24.75 -5.22 -12.96
C THR A 255 -23.40 -5.15 -13.66
N THR A 256 -23.40 -5.44 -14.97
CA THR A 256 -22.21 -5.24 -15.82
C THR A 256 -22.16 -3.81 -16.35
N VAL A 257 -20.98 -3.36 -16.81
CA VAL A 257 -20.83 -2.04 -17.45
C VAL A 257 -21.74 -1.92 -18.69
N GLU A 258 -21.90 -3.00 -19.48
CA GLU A 258 -22.83 -3.02 -20.63
C GLU A 258 -24.27 -2.78 -20.20
N GLN A 259 -24.71 -3.40 -19.10
CA GLN A 259 -26.04 -3.19 -18.55
C GLN A 259 -26.21 -1.78 -17.98
N GLU A 260 -25.19 -1.21 -17.38
CA GLU A 260 -25.22 0.18 -16.90
C GLU A 260 -25.34 1.16 -18.08
N ILE A 261 -24.58 0.94 -19.16
CA ILE A 261 -24.68 1.74 -20.40
C ILE A 261 -26.06 1.59 -21.02
N ALA A 262 -26.56 0.37 -21.17
CA ALA A 262 -27.86 0.10 -21.78
C ALA A 262 -29.06 0.67 -20.97
N ALA A 263 -28.87 0.84 -19.65
CA ALA A 263 -29.89 1.42 -18.77
C ALA A 263 -29.87 2.96 -18.76
N ALA A 264 -28.96 3.62 -19.49
CA ALA A 264 -28.94 5.07 -19.59
C ALA A 264 -30.26 5.60 -20.20
N PRO A 265 -30.89 6.65 -19.61
CA PRO A 265 -32.21 7.11 -20.01
C PRO A 265 -32.20 8.01 -21.28
N PHE A 266 -31.29 7.77 -22.18
CA PHE A 266 -31.11 8.55 -23.41
C PHE A 266 -31.46 7.69 -24.63
N SER A 267 -32.12 8.30 -25.61
CA SER A 267 -32.33 7.66 -26.91
C SER A 267 -31.05 7.76 -27.76
N GLU A 268 -30.84 6.75 -28.59
CA GLU A 268 -29.78 6.74 -29.60
C GLU A 268 -30.05 7.79 -30.70
#